data_1838fb51b4e95b736f87c661e44ec549
#
_entry.id   1838fb51b4e95b736f87c661e44ec549
#
_cell.length_a   1.000
_cell.length_b   1.000
_cell.length_c   1.000
_cell.angle_alpha   90.00
_cell.angle_beta   90.00
_cell.angle_gamma   90.00
#
_symmetry.space_group_name_H-M   'P 1'
#
loop_
_entity.id
_entity.type
_entity.pdbx_description
1 polymer ?
#
loop_
_entity_poly.entity_id
_entity_poly.type
_entity_poly.pdbx_seq_one_letter_code
_entity_poly.pdbx_strand_id
1 'polypeptide(L)'
;MILSSVLSCGILEAKPQLQLQLPPAIYAVPGVEMNVYFDNIVMTPNPANYVFDVNCSKGRNEQKRWRFMPKESDVGTHTWGIDIISEEGIVASGKTKLIVSPANAGQGRNLSILIIGDSLTQALVYPSRIKSLLDKPGNPKVKLVGTVGWREVWHEGYGGWRWDVFMEKLTPSKVKPGTPPQVYHRASPFAFNGKIDIPAYFKKHNNGKAPDFITIQLGTNDVFTAQDYNLDERIKQIFRNADRFISALRKAAPDAVIGVGLVPPAASSQDAFGFSCQYTRWQYKKNQHKLNAEMIRKFADYPDKKVFIVPGNINLDCENYFPTVTEPISAHEKHTRIVRQNNAVHPANCGYRQMGDSFYSWIKYQLSLQDKKK
;
A
#
# COMPACT_ATOMS: atom_id res chain seq x y z
N MET A 1 59.31 -19.63 -34.58
CA MET A 1 57.93 -19.95 -34.13
C MET A 1 57.70 -19.22 -32.82
N ILE A 2 57.02 -18.07 -32.86
CA ILE A 2 56.70 -17.27 -31.67
C ILE A 2 55.25 -17.59 -31.33
N LEU A 3 55.01 -18.30 -30.21
CA LEU A 3 53.66 -18.50 -29.67
C LEU A 3 53.19 -17.19 -28.98
N SER A 4 52.21 -16.55 -29.58
CA SER A 4 51.51 -15.43 -28.97
C SER A 4 50.40 -15.97 -28.08
N SER A 5 50.55 -15.88 -26.74
CA SER A 5 49.51 -16.20 -25.77
C SER A 5 48.55 -15.01 -25.68
N VAL A 6 47.36 -15.19 -26.19
CA VAL A 6 46.25 -14.23 -25.99
C VAL A 6 45.67 -14.45 -24.57
N LEU A 7 46.02 -13.56 -23.64
CA LEU A 7 45.32 -13.46 -22.37
C LEU A 7 43.92 -12.89 -22.65
N SER A 8 42.89 -13.73 -22.60
CA SER A 8 41.49 -13.25 -22.54
C SER A 8 41.23 -12.74 -21.11
N CYS A 9 41.25 -11.43 -20.96
CA CYS A 9 40.75 -10.76 -19.77
C CYS A 9 39.22 -10.91 -19.75
N GLY A 10 38.71 -11.91 -19.05
CA GLY A 10 37.27 -12.06 -18.81
C GLY A 10 36.81 -10.89 -17.97
N ILE A 11 35.98 -10.00 -18.55
CA ILE A 11 35.23 -9.00 -17.81
C ILE A 11 34.25 -9.78 -16.92
N LEU A 12 34.53 -9.87 -15.63
CA LEU A 12 33.57 -10.31 -14.64
C LEU A 12 32.44 -9.27 -14.63
N GLU A 13 31.37 -9.51 -15.39
CA GLU A 13 30.14 -8.75 -15.22
C GLU A 13 29.67 -8.96 -13.78
N ALA A 14 29.61 -7.88 -13.01
CA ALA A 14 29.05 -7.91 -11.67
C ALA A 14 27.61 -8.44 -11.77
N LYS A 15 27.34 -9.59 -11.17
CA LYS A 15 25.98 -10.15 -11.12
C LYS A 15 25.04 -9.11 -10.56
N PRO A 16 23.85 -8.91 -11.17
CA PRO A 16 22.89 -7.94 -10.66
C PRO A 16 22.51 -8.29 -9.22
N GLN A 17 22.83 -7.39 -8.30
CA GLN A 17 22.49 -7.54 -6.90
C GLN A 17 20.96 -7.60 -6.74
N LEU A 18 20.47 -8.56 -5.95
CA LEU A 18 19.03 -8.68 -5.66
C LEU A 18 18.52 -7.39 -4.98
N GLN A 19 17.51 -6.76 -5.58
CA GLN A 19 16.95 -5.55 -5.03
C GLN A 19 16.05 -5.88 -3.83
N LEU A 20 16.47 -5.45 -2.65
CA LEU A 20 15.71 -5.50 -1.40
C LEU A 20 15.12 -4.12 -1.10
N GLN A 21 13.82 -4.08 -0.81
CA GLN A 21 13.10 -2.85 -0.49
C GLN A 21 12.47 -2.95 0.89
N LEU A 22 13.03 -2.27 1.86
CA LEU A 22 12.48 -2.17 3.20
C LEU A 22 11.84 -0.81 3.44
N PRO A 23 10.69 -0.75 4.13
CA PRO A 23 10.11 0.51 4.56
C PRO A 23 10.96 1.13 5.68
N PRO A 24 10.81 2.45 5.94
CA PRO A 24 11.53 3.13 7.03
C PRO A 24 11.22 2.55 8.42
N ALA A 25 10.03 1.98 8.60
CA ALA A 25 9.62 1.26 9.79
C ALA A 25 8.49 0.29 9.48
N ILE A 26 8.38 -0.77 10.27
CA ILE A 26 7.24 -1.69 10.37
C ILE A 26 6.44 -1.26 11.61
N TYR A 27 5.15 -1.00 11.46
CA TYR A 27 4.29 -0.58 12.56
C TYR A 27 3.40 -1.74 13.01
N ALA A 28 3.33 -1.96 14.31
CA ALA A 28 2.54 -3.02 14.91
C ALA A 28 1.80 -2.53 16.17
N VAL A 29 0.72 -3.23 16.54
CA VAL A 29 -0.09 -2.93 17.73
C VAL A 29 -0.50 -4.24 18.39
N PRO A 30 -0.49 -4.35 19.72
CA PRO A 30 -0.95 -5.54 20.45
C PRO A 30 -2.31 -6.03 19.96
N GLY A 31 -2.40 -7.35 19.71
CA GLY A 31 -3.62 -8.01 19.25
C GLY A 31 -3.97 -7.83 17.77
N VAL A 32 -3.08 -7.22 16.96
CA VAL A 32 -3.22 -7.11 15.51
C VAL A 32 -2.01 -7.77 14.84
N GLU A 33 -2.26 -8.80 14.03
CA GLU A 33 -1.19 -9.53 13.34
C GLU A 33 -0.48 -8.62 12.32
N MET A 34 0.85 -8.66 12.34
CA MET A 34 1.72 -8.00 11.37
C MET A 34 2.58 -9.05 10.66
N ASN A 35 2.69 -8.91 9.35
CA ASN A 35 3.53 -9.77 8.53
C ASN A 35 4.48 -8.96 7.66
N VAL A 36 5.60 -9.57 7.29
CA VAL A 36 6.44 -9.14 6.19
C VAL A 36 6.52 -10.31 5.21
N TYR A 37 5.76 -10.23 4.12
CA TYR A 37 5.82 -11.23 3.05
C TYR A 37 7.05 -10.98 2.20
N PHE A 38 7.92 -11.97 2.05
CA PHE A 38 9.23 -11.80 1.42
C PHE A 38 9.13 -11.44 -0.05
N ASP A 39 8.16 -12.01 -0.78
CA ASP A 39 7.91 -11.65 -2.19
C ASP A 39 7.54 -10.16 -2.39
N ASN A 40 7.03 -9.50 -1.35
CA ASN A 40 6.63 -8.10 -1.42
C ASN A 40 7.80 -7.12 -1.23
N ILE A 41 8.93 -7.59 -0.72
CA ILE A 41 10.10 -6.76 -0.40
C ILE A 41 11.30 -7.02 -1.31
N VAL A 42 11.21 -8.02 -2.20
CA VAL A 42 12.30 -8.37 -3.12
C VAL A 42 11.88 -8.30 -4.58
N MET A 43 12.80 -7.90 -5.43
CA MET A 43 12.59 -7.83 -6.87
C MET A 43 13.19 -9.07 -7.54
N THR A 44 12.40 -10.14 -7.59
CA THR A 44 12.75 -11.40 -8.27
C THR A 44 11.51 -12.02 -8.91
N PRO A 45 11.64 -12.72 -10.06
CA PRO A 45 10.54 -13.51 -10.63
C PRO A 45 10.11 -14.68 -9.73
N ASN A 46 11.07 -15.28 -9.00
CA ASN A 46 10.83 -16.42 -8.14
C ASN A 46 11.55 -16.30 -6.79
N PRO A 47 10.83 -15.88 -5.73
CA PRO A 47 11.42 -15.77 -4.39
C PRO A 47 11.81 -17.13 -3.80
N ALA A 48 11.28 -18.26 -4.30
CA ALA A 48 11.61 -19.60 -3.81
C ALA A 48 13.05 -20.03 -4.10
N ASN A 49 13.78 -19.27 -4.94
CA ASN A 49 15.21 -19.51 -5.18
C ASN A 49 16.12 -18.96 -4.06
N TYR A 50 15.53 -18.38 -3.01
CA TYR A 50 16.28 -17.74 -1.93
C TYR A 50 15.82 -18.21 -0.56
N VAL A 51 16.74 -18.21 0.37
CA VAL A 51 16.45 -18.35 1.79
C VAL A 51 16.38 -16.95 2.41
N PHE A 52 15.35 -16.72 3.20
CA PHE A 52 15.13 -15.46 3.90
C PHE A 52 15.38 -15.67 5.39
N ASP A 53 16.47 -15.13 5.90
CA ASP A 53 16.85 -15.23 7.31
C ASP A 53 16.56 -13.91 8.03
N VAL A 54 15.53 -13.92 8.86
CA VAL A 54 15.09 -12.72 9.60
C VAL A 54 15.72 -12.69 10.97
N ASN A 55 16.53 -11.66 11.19
CA ASN A 55 17.12 -11.37 12.49
C ASN A 55 16.24 -10.34 13.24
N CYS A 56 15.33 -10.87 14.06
CA CYS A 56 14.46 -10.08 14.93
C CYS A 56 14.12 -10.90 16.19
N SER A 57 14.22 -10.27 17.37
CA SER A 57 13.86 -10.93 18.65
C SER A 57 12.35 -11.14 18.82
N LYS A 58 11.54 -10.63 17.89
CA LYS A 58 10.09 -10.71 17.89
C LYS A 58 9.59 -11.47 16.67
N GLY A 59 8.41 -12.07 16.80
CA GLY A 59 7.77 -12.79 15.70
C GLY A 59 8.43 -14.13 15.40
N ARG A 60 8.07 -14.69 14.25
CA ARG A 60 8.54 -15.99 13.77
C ARG A 60 8.85 -15.92 12.29
N ASN A 61 10.03 -16.39 11.90
CA ASN A 61 10.40 -16.59 10.51
C ASN A 61 9.71 -17.84 9.97
N GLU A 62 8.89 -17.68 8.94
CA GLU A 62 8.20 -18.74 8.20
C GLU A 62 8.76 -18.79 6.77
N GLN A 63 8.44 -19.82 6.01
CA GLN A 63 9.00 -20.02 4.66
C GLN A 63 8.79 -18.83 3.70
N LYS A 64 7.64 -18.14 3.79
CA LYS A 64 7.26 -17.06 2.85
C LYS A 64 7.11 -15.71 3.49
N ARG A 65 7.19 -15.64 4.83
CA ARG A 65 6.99 -14.41 5.59
C ARG A 65 7.65 -14.46 6.96
N TRP A 66 7.90 -13.33 7.51
CA TRP A 66 8.00 -13.13 8.95
C TRP A 66 6.61 -12.79 9.49
N ARG A 67 6.18 -13.50 10.55
CA ARG A 67 4.86 -13.36 11.18
C ARG A 67 4.98 -12.92 12.62
N PHE A 68 4.18 -11.94 13.04
CA PHE A 68 4.21 -11.41 14.39
C PHE A 68 2.80 -11.12 14.92
N MET A 69 2.49 -11.65 16.09
CA MET A 69 1.30 -11.29 16.87
C MET A 69 1.75 -10.55 18.14
N PRO A 70 1.81 -9.20 18.10
CA PRO A 70 2.31 -8.41 19.23
C PRO A 70 1.46 -8.55 20.46
N LYS A 71 2.12 -8.48 21.64
CA LYS A 71 1.52 -8.39 22.96
C LYS A 71 1.86 -7.03 23.58
N GLU A 72 1.19 -6.65 24.69
CA GLU A 72 1.50 -5.40 25.41
C GLU A 72 2.95 -5.35 25.90
N SER A 73 3.54 -6.49 26.27
CA SER A 73 4.95 -6.61 26.66
C SER A 73 5.94 -6.35 25.51
N ASP A 74 5.46 -6.26 24.27
CA ASP A 74 6.30 -5.97 23.09
C ASP A 74 6.32 -4.49 22.74
N VAL A 75 5.57 -3.64 23.43
CA VAL A 75 5.52 -2.20 23.17
C VAL A 75 6.92 -1.59 23.25
N GLY A 76 7.32 -0.89 22.18
CA GLY A 76 8.65 -0.30 22.06
C GLY A 76 9.17 -0.34 20.64
N THR A 77 10.47 -0.04 20.49
CA THR A 77 11.17 -0.08 19.20
C THR A 77 12.19 -1.21 19.23
N HIS A 78 12.11 -2.07 18.22
CA HIS A 78 13.00 -3.22 18.03
C HIS A 78 13.69 -3.11 16.68
N THR A 79 14.87 -3.72 16.54
CA THR A 79 15.51 -3.90 15.24
C THR A 79 14.88 -5.08 14.52
N TRP A 80 14.57 -4.89 13.24
CA TRP A 80 14.18 -5.95 12.31
C TRP A 80 15.22 -5.98 11.19
N GLY A 81 15.92 -7.10 11.04
CA GLY A 81 16.93 -7.32 10.00
C GLY A 81 16.58 -8.52 9.16
N ILE A 82 17.12 -8.56 7.94
CA ILE A 82 16.99 -9.70 7.02
C ILE A 82 18.23 -9.88 6.20
N ASP A 83 18.66 -11.14 6.07
CA ASP A 83 19.64 -11.59 5.09
C ASP A 83 18.95 -12.48 4.06
N ILE A 84 19.23 -12.25 2.78
CA ILE A 84 18.70 -13.02 1.67
C ILE A 84 19.87 -13.83 1.10
N ILE A 85 19.71 -15.15 1.10
CA ILE A 85 20.78 -16.10 0.82
C ILE A 85 20.42 -16.88 -0.44
N SER A 86 21.36 -16.98 -1.37
CA SER A 86 21.36 -17.90 -2.51
C SER A 86 22.34 -19.02 -2.29
N GLU A 87 22.49 -19.91 -3.28
CA GLU A 87 23.54 -20.95 -3.27
C GLU A 87 24.97 -20.37 -3.19
N GLU A 88 25.14 -19.10 -3.56
CA GLU A 88 26.44 -18.41 -3.57
C GLU A 88 26.71 -17.61 -2.27
N GLY A 89 25.80 -17.66 -1.30
CA GLY A 89 25.86 -16.91 -0.05
C GLY A 89 24.87 -15.77 0.04
N ILE A 90 25.14 -14.78 0.89
CA ILE A 90 24.26 -13.62 1.11
C ILE A 90 24.32 -12.71 -0.14
N VAL A 91 23.16 -12.49 -0.77
CA VAL A 91 23.00 -11.66 -1.98
C VAL A 91 22.36 -10.30 -1.71
N ALA A 92 21.68 -10.14 -0.58
CA ALA A 92 21.17 -8.86 -0.10
C ALA A 92 20.97 -8.89 1.41
N SER A 93 21.15 -7.77 2.07
CA SER A 93 20.90 -7.60 3.51
C SER A 93 20.25 -6.24 3.76
N GLY A 94 19.43 -6.16 4.80
CA GLY A 94 18.83 -4.89 5.18
C GLY A 94 18.31 -4.87 6.63
N LYS A 95 18.13 -3.67 7.15
CA LYS A 95 17.59 -3.45 8.50
C LYS A 95 16.56 -2.31 8.48
N THR A 96 15.54 -2.44 9.31
CA THR A 96 14.56 -1.40 9.59
C THR A 96 14.11 -1.47 11.04
N LYS A 97 13.25 -0.54 11.45
CA LYS A 97 12.68 -0.51 12.80
C LYS A 97 11.36 -1.27 12.81
N LEU A 98 11.16 -2.13 13.81
CA LEU A 98 9.84 -2.63 14.20
C LEU A 98 9.36 -1.79 15.38
N ILE A 99 8.27 -1.06 15.20
CA ILE A 99 7.70 -0.17 16.21
C ILE A 99 6.36 -0.74 16.65
N VAL A 100 6.29 -1.19 17.90
CA VAL A 100 5.05 -1.65 18.53
C VAL A 100 4.49 -0.52 19.38
N SER A 101 3.34 0.01 18.97
CA SER A 101 2.66 1.11 19.67
C SER A 101 1.68 0.58 20.69
N PRO A 102 1.46 1.28 21.82
CA PRO A 102 0.46 0.88 22.82
C PRO A 102 -0.95 0.76 22.21
N ALA A 103 -1.69 -0.28 22.59
CA ALA A 103 -3.06 -0.48 22.10
C ALA A 103 -4.00 0.66 22.52
N ASN A 104 -3.73 1.34 23.62
CA ASN A 104 -4.51 2.46 24.13
C ASN A 104 -4.02 3.85 23.66
N ALA A 105 -3.06 3.95 22.73
CA ALA A 105 -2.61 5.24 22.20
C ALA A 105 -3.81 6.03 21.62
N GLY A 106 -3.93 7.31 22.04
CA GLY A 106 -5.01 8.20 21.65
C GLY A 106 -6.33 8.00 22.42
N GLN A 107 -6.37 7.17 23.44
CA GLN A 107 -7.56 6.96 24.27
C GLN A 107 -8.12 8.29 24.80
N GLY A 108 -9.46 8.39 24.83
CA GLY A 108 -10.17 9.59 25.32
C GLY A 108 -10.23 10.75 24.31
N ARG A 109 -9.56 10.67 23.17
CA ARG A 109 -9.60 11.69 22.11
C ARG A 109 -10.80 11.52 21.20
N ASN A 110 -11.27 12.64 20.61
CA ASN A 110 -12.22 12.64 19.50
C ASN A 110 -11.47 13.08 18.24
N LEU A 111 -11.48 12.26 17.21
CA LEU A 111 -10.71 12.46 15.98
C LEU A 111 -11.58 12.32 14.75
N SER A 112 -11.16 12.96 13.67
CA SER A 112 -11.74 12.75 12.35
C SER A 112 -10.66 12.30 11.36
N ILE A 113 -10.99 11.33 10.51
CA ILE A 113 -10.08 10.75 9.53
C ILE A 113 -10.72 10.83 8.14
N LEU A 114 -10.00 11.37 7.17
CA LEU A 114 -10.35 11.36 5.76
C LEU A 114 -9.52 10.28 5.06
N ILE A 115 -10.20 9.27 4.50
CA ILE A 115 -9.59 8.17 3.75
C ILE A 115 -9.79 8.43 2.26
N ILE A 116 -8.71 8.63 1.51
CA ILE A 116 -8.71 8.92 0.08
C ILE A 116 -8.09 7.74 -0.67
N GLY A 117 -8.62 7.37 -1.84
CA GLY A 117 -8.00 6.35 -2.67
C GLY A 117 -8.77 5.98 -3.93
N ASP A 118 -8.39 4.84 -4.48
CA ASP A 118 -8.94 4.29 -5.72
C ASP A 118 -9.98 3.17 -5.47
N SER A 119 -10.05 2.17 -6.36
CA SER A 119 -10.92 1.00 -6.23
C SER A 119 -10.67 0.19 -4.96
N LEU A 120 -9.43 0.17 -4.46
CA LEU A 120 -9.10 -0.55 -3.23
C LEU A 120 -9.78 0.11 -2.02
N THR A 121 -9.90 1.43 -2.02
CA THR A 121 -10.65 2.17 -1.01
C THR A 121 -12.15 2.05 -1.22
N GLN A 122 -12.61 2.11 -2.47
CA GLN A 122 -14.02 1.99 -2.85
C GLN A 122 -14.62 0.64 -2.41
N ALA A 123 -13.82 -0.43 -2.38
CA ALA A 123 -14.25 -1.74 -1.90
C ALA A 123 -14.77 -1.73 -0.45
N LEU A 124 -14.55 -0.64 0.29
CA LEU A 124 -15.03 -0.38 1.65
C LEU A 124 -14.41 -1.29 2.73
N VAL A 125 -13.74 -2.38 2.38
CA VAL A 125 -13.31 -3.42 3.32
C VAL A 125 -12.19 -2.95 4.24
N TYR A 126 -11.10 -2.35 3.70
CA TYR A 126 -10.03 -1.86 4.56
C TYR A 126 -10.43 -0.61 5.37
N PRO A 127 -11.24 0.34 4.85
CA PRO A 127 -11.80 1.42 5.68
C PRO A 127 -12.68 0.90 6.82
N SER A 128 -13.51 -0.13 6.56
CA SER A 128 -14.31 -0.80 7.59
C SER A 128 -13.42 -1.49 8.64
N ARG A 129 -12.30 -2.09 8.22
CA ARG A 129 -11.35 -2.71 9.15
C ARG A 129 -10.70 -1.67 10.06
N ILE A 130 -10.26 -0.54 9.53
CA ILE A 130 -9.72 0.59 10.31
C ILE A 130 -10.76 1.04 11.35
N LYS A 131 -11.99 1.31 10.91
CA LYS A 131 -13.08 1.74 11.81
C LYS A 131 -13.35 0.69 12.89
N SER A 132 -13.49 -0.59 12.54
CA SER A 132 -13.75 -1.67 13.49
C SER A 132 -12.67 -1.86 14.54
N LEU A 133 -11.41 -1.58 14.20
CA LEU A 133 -10.31 -1.61 15.15
C LEU A 133 -10.33 -0.38 16.07
N LEU A 134 -10.61 0.81 15.51
CA LEU A 134 -10.72 2.06 16.28
C LEU A 134 -11.96 2.11 17.18
N ASP A 135 -12.99 1.32 16.90
CA ASP A 135 -14.18 1.21 17.75
C ASP A 135 -13.99 0.32 18.98
N LYS A 136 -12.88 -0.42 19.06
CA LYS A 136 -12.59 -1.24 20.24
C LYS A 136 -12.27 -0.37 21.46
N PRO A 137 -12.57 -0.84 22.69
CA PRO A 137 -12.19 -0.15 23.91
C PRO A 137 -10.70 0.23 23.93
N GLY A 138 -10.35 1.35 24.54
CA GLY A 138 -8.98 1.85 24.60
C GLY A 138 -8.54 2.67 23.38
N ASN A 139 -9.41 2.87 22.40
CA ASN A 139 -9.12 3.70 21.22
C ASN A 139 -9.78 5.10 21.31
N PRO A 140 -9.35 6.07 20.50
CA PRO A 140 -10.06 7.34 20.35
C PRO A 140 -11.44 7.11 19.72
N LYS A 141 -12.39 8.02 19.99
CA LYS A 141 -13.64 8.08 19.22
C LYS A 141 -13.33 8.69 17.85
N VAL A 142 -13.64 7.96 16.78
CA VAL A 142 -13.28 8.36 15.41
C VAL A 142 -14.50 8.53 14.53
N LYS A 143 -14.62 9.70 13.89
CA LYS A 143 -15.50 9.98 12.77
C LYS A 143 -14.71 9.80 11.46
N LEU A 144 -15.19 8.96 10.56
CA LEU A 144 -14.69 8.92 9.19
C LEU A 144 -15.41 9.98 8.35
N VAL A 145 -14.65 10.75 7.58
CA VAL A 145 -15.14 11.83 6.72
C VAL A 145 -15.15 11.35 5.27
N GLY A 146 -16.25 11.56 4.55
CA GLY A 146 -16.34 11.15 3.15
C GLY A 146 -17.72 11.34 2.55
N THR A 147 -17.82 11.11 1.24
CA THR A 147 -19.07 11.17 0.46
C THR A 147 -19.50 9.83 -0.11
N VAL A 148 -18.62 8.83 -0.02
CA VAL A 148 -18.87 7.45 -0.42
C VAL A 148 -18.73 6.57 0.82
N GLY A 149 -19.62 5.61 1.00
CA GLY A 149 -19.52 4.71 2.14
C GLY A 149 -20.87 4.15 2.60
N TRP A 150 -20.83 3.44 3.74
CA TRP A 150 -21.98 2.77 4.35
C TRP A 150 -21.80 2.67 5.86
N ARG A 151 -22.88 2.86 6.65
CA ARG A 151 -22.92 2.65 8.12
C ARG A 151 -21.72 3.28 8.85
N GLU A 152 -21.57 4.60 8.76
CA GLU A 152 -20.49 5.37 9.42
C GLU A 152 -19.06 5.15 8.88
N VAL A 153 -18.88 4.26 7.92
CA VAL A 153 -17.60 4.07 7.22
C VAL A 153 -17.63 4.92 5.95
N TRP A 154 -17.16 6.16 6.06
CA TRP A 154 -17.11 7.11 4.95
C TRP A 154 -15.69 7.29 4.44
N HIS A 155 -15.54 7.52 3.13
CA HIS A 155 -14.27 7.70 2.44
C HIS A 155 -14.45 8.46 1.12
N GLU A 156 -13.32 8.79 0.47
CA GLU A 156 -13.23 9.30 -0.90
C GLU A 156 -12.43 8.32 -1.76
N GLY A 157 -12.99 7.13 -1.96
CA GLY A 157 -12.42 6.07 -2.79
C GLY A 157 -13.19 5.89 -4.09
N TYR A 158 -12.48 5.89 -5.23
CA TYR A 158 -13.08 5.87 -6.55
C TYR A 158 -12.33 4.95 -7.51
N GLY A 159 -13.01 3.94 -8.04
CA GLY A 159 -12.41 2.96 -8.95
C GLY A 159 -11.73 3.60 -10.15
N GLY A 160 -10.54 3.13 -10.47
CA GLY A 160 -9.76 3.60 -11.60
C GLY A 160 -9.10 4.98 -11.41
N TRP A 161 -9.28 5.63 -10.27
CA TRP A 161 -8.71 6.96 -10.06
C TRP A 161 -7.21 6.91 -9.78
N ARG A 162 -6.57 7.99 -10.21
CA ARG A 162 -5.15 8.28 -10.08
C ARG A 162 -4.95 9.59 -9.31
N TRP A 163 -3.71 9.94 -9.02
CA TRP A 163 -3.35 11.18 -8.32
C TRP A 163 -3.86 12.45 -9.00
N ASP A 164 -3.82 12.50 -10.34
CA ASP A 164 -4.28 13.66 -11.14
C ASP A 164 -5.79 13.90 -11.01
N VAL A 165 -6.58 12.83 -10.98
CA VAL A 165 -8.05 12.89 -11.08
C VAL A 165 -8.68 13.69 -9.93
N PHE A 166 -8.10 13.61 -8.73
CA PHE A 166 -8.61 14.37 -7.58
C PHE A 166 -8.51 15.89 -7.74
N MET A 167 -7.57 16.37 -8.55
CA MET A 167 -7.33 17.79 -8.78
C MET A 167 -7.87 18.31 -10.12
N GLU A 168 -8.15 17.42 -11.07
CA GLU A 168 -8.47 17.81 -12.44
C GLU A 168 -9.91 17.51 -12.85
N LYS A 169 -10.57 16.55 -12.21
CA LYS A 169 -11.94 16.18 -12.56
C LYS A 169 -12.96 17.13 -11.92
N LEU A 170 -13.12 18.30 -12.50
CA LEU A 170 -13.97 19.38 -11.95
C LEU A 170 -15.47 19.17 -12.23
N THR A 171 -15.83 18.38 -13.24
CA THR A 171 -17.19 18.07 -13.64
C THR A 171 -17.43 16.57 -13.76
N PRO A 172 -18.65 16.07 -13.59
CA PRO A 172 -18.99 14.68 -13.86
C PRO A 172 -18.75 14.35 -15.34
N SER A 173 -18.28 13.15 -15.62
CA SER A 173 -18.23 12.65 -17.01
C SER A 173 -19.66 12.40 -17.51
N LYS A 174 -19.89 12.61 -18.83
CA LYS A 174 -21.14 12.23 -19.47
C LYS A 174 -21.33 10.71 -19.38
N VAL A 175 -22.47 10.29 -18.87
CA VAL A 175 -22.85 8.87 -18.79
C VAL A 175 -23.58 8.50 -20.07
N LYS A 176 -23.20 7.40 -20.72
CA LYS A 176 -24.01 6.86 -21.82
C LYS A 176 -25.34 6.34 -21.27
N PRO A 177 -26.48 6.55 -21.97
CA PRO A 177 -27.77 5.96 -21.55
C PRO A 177 -27.64 4.45 -21.32
N GLY A 178 -28.21 3.93 -20.23
CA GLY A 178 -28.15 2.51 -19.88
C GLY A 178 -26.91 2.07 -19.08
N THR A 179 -25.94 2.96 -18.83
CA THR A 179 -24.81 2.65 -17.96
C THR A 179 -25.28 2.74 -16.49
N PRO A 180 -25.03 1.72 -15.64
CA PRO A 180 -25.33 1.82 -14.22
C PRO A 180 -24.68 3.06 -13.60
N PRO A 181 -25.33 3.73 -12.60
CA PRO A 181 -24.77 4.90 -11.94
C PRO A 181 -23.50 4.47 -11.21
N GLN A 182 -22.34 4.62 -11.85
CA GLN A 182 -21.07 4.26 -11.30
C GLN A 182 -20.37 5.50 -10.71
N VAL A 183 -19.67 5.28 -9.62
CA VAL A 183 -18.86 6.27 -8.91
C VAL A 183 -17.79 6.90 -9.83
N TYR A 184 -17.44 6.23 -10.92
CA TYR A 184 -16.49 6.69 -11.94
C TYR A 184 -16.88 7.98 -12.68
N HIS A 185 -18.17 8.31 -12.72
CA HIS A 185 -18.69 9.48 -13.45
C HIS A 185 -18.73 10.75 -12.61
N ARG A 186 -18.50 10.66 -11.31
CA ARG A 186 -18.54 11.82 -10.42
C ARG A 186 -17.39 12.79 -10.68
N ALA A 187 -17.62 14.07 -10.43
CA ALA A 187 -16.53 15.03 -10.25
C ALA A 187 -15.71 14.69 -9.00
N SER A 188 -14.54 15.31 -8.89
CA SER A 188 -13.77 15.27 -7.64
C SER A 188 -14.67 15.70 -6.45
N PRO A 189 -14.61 15.01 -5.30
CA PRO A 189 -15.35 15.43 -4.10
C PRO A 189 -14.94 16.83 -3.64
N PHE A 190 -13.74 17.26 -4.03
CA PHE A 190 -13.19 18.57 -3.72
C PHE A 190 -13.54 19.64 -4.77
N ALA A 191 -14.33 19.31 -5.80
CA ALA A 191 -14.78 20.25 -6.83
C ALA A 191 -16.07 20.96 -6.39
N PHE A 192 -15.99 22.27 -6.23
CA PHE A 192 -17.12 23.15 -5.93
C PHE A 192 -17.13 24.31 -6.94
N ASN A 193 -18.27 24.55 -7.58
CA ASN A 193 -18.43 25.64 -8.55
C ASN A 193 -17.32 25.63 -9.63
N GLY A 194 -16.97 24.44 -10.15
CA GLY A 194 -15.99 24.28 -11.23
C GLY A 194 -14.52 24.47 -10.83
N LYS A 195 -14.20 24.53 -9.55
CA LYS A 195 -12.83 24.62 -9.04
C LYS A 195 -12.62 23.71 -7.84
N ILE A 196 -11.37 23.38 -7.52
CA ILE A 196 -11.01 22.66 -6.30
C ILE A 196 -11.11 23.60 -5.10
N ASP A 197 -11.95 23.24 -4.13
CA ASP A 197 -12.18 23.97 -2.89
C ASP A 197 -12.31 22.98 -1.72
N ILE A 198 -11.17 22.56 -1.17
CA ILE A 198 -11.08 21.61 -0.06
C ILE A 198 -11.69 22.20 1.23
N PRO A 199 -11.53 23.49 1.58
CA PRO A 199 -12.24 24.11 2.69
C PRO A 199 -13.77 24.01 2.56
N ALA A 200 -14.35 24.21 1.36
CA ALA A 200 -15.78 24.02 1.13
C ALA A 200 -16.21 22.56 1.36
N TYR A 201 -15.38 21.60 0.97
CA TYR A 201 -15.59 20.19 1.29
C TYR A 201 -15.64 19.95 2.81
N PHE A 202 -14.70 20.46 3.58
CA PHE A 202 -14.71 20.32 5.04
C PHE A 202 -15.91 21.03 5.68
N LYS A 203 -16.27 22.20 5.17
CA LYS A 203 -17.50 22.90 5.61
C LYS A 203 -18.73 22.03 5.47
N LYS A 204 -18.86 21.33 4.34
CA LYS A 204 -20.02 20.51 4.03
C LYS A 204 -20.02 19.16 4.76
N HIS A 205 -18.88 18.50 4.90
CA HIS A 205 -18.79 17.09 5.33
C HIS A 205 -18.15 16.88 6.71
N ASN A 206 -17.50 17.90 7.27
CA ASN A 206 -16.87 17.84 8.59
C ASN A 206 -17.10 19.08 9.47
N ASN A 207 -18.27 19.71 9.33
CA ASN A 207 -18.67 20.88 10.13
C ASN A 207 -17.62 22.01 10.11
N GLY A 208 -16.98 22.23 8.98
CA GLY A 208 -15.92 23.24 8.78
C GLY A 208 -14.57 22.91 9.39
N LYS A 209 -14.42 21.77 10.07
CA LYS A 209 -13.16 21.36 10.69
C LYS A 209 -12.31 20.55 9.71
N ALA A 210 -11.01 20.83 9.67
CA ALA A 210 -10.06 19.96 9.00
C ALA A 210 -9.98 18.59 9.72
N PRO A 211 -9.75 17.47 9.00
CA PRO A 211 -9.55 16.18 9.65
C PRO A 211 -8.21 16.14 10.40
N ASP A 212 -8.16 15.33 11.48
CA ASP A 212 -6.92 15.10 12.23
C ASP A 212 -5.94 14.23 11.45
N PHE A 213 -6.46 13.26 10.70
CA PHE A 213 -5.68 12.37 9.84
C PHE A 213 -6.24 12.36 8.42
N ILE A 214 -5.34 12.28 7.45
CA ILE A 214 -5.66 12.02 6.05
C ILE A 214 -4.83 10.81 5.62
N THR A 215 -5.47 9.76 5.09
CA THR A 215 -4.77 8.63 4.49
C THR A 215 -5.02 8.62 2.99
N ILE A 216 -3.96 8.33 2.20
CA ILE A 216 -4.03 8.32 0.74
C ILE A 216 -3.51 6.98 0.24
N GLN A 217 -4.35 6.19 -0.45
CA GLN A 217 -3.98 4.94 -1.08
C GLN A 217 -4.19 5.07 -2.59
N LEU A 218 -3.17 5.55 -3.29
CA LEU A 218 -3.15 5.77 -4.74
C LEU A 218 -1.85 5.26 -5.34
N GLY A 219 -1.80 5.12 -6.66
CA GLY A 219 -0.62 4.71 -7.40
C GLY A 219 -0.82 3.43 -8.21
N THR A 220 -1.73 2.53 -7.79
CA THR A 220 -2.02 1.29 -8.53
C THR A 220 -2.40 1.58 -9.97
N ASN A 221 -3.40 2.44 -10.20
CA ASN A 221 -3.86 2.79 -11.55
C ASN A 221 -2.85 3.66 -12.32
N ASP A 222 -2.01 4.38 -11.59
CA ASP A 222 -0.99 5.24 -12.20
C ASP A 222 0.09 4.41 -12.91
N VAL A 223 0.49 3.27 -12.35
CA VAL A 223 1.55 2.41 -12.91
C VAL A 223 1.06 1.13 -13.57
N PHE A 224 -0.25 0.80 -13.47
CA PHE A 224 -0.78 -0.49 -13.90
C PHE A 224 -0.42 -0.84 -15.35
N THR A 225 -0.54 0.12 -16.25
CA THR A 225 -0.27 -0.04 -17.69
C THR A 225 1.12 0.44 -18.11
N ALA A 226 1.99 0.84 -17.17
CA ALA A 226 3.32 1.30 -17.50
C ALA A 226 4.18 0.16 -18.08
N GLN A 227 5.08 0.54 -18.99
CA GLN A 227 6.09 -0.34 -19.57
C GLN A 227 7.48 0.21 -19.26
N ASP A 228 8.50 -0.61 -19.38
CA ASP A 228 9.87 -0.23 -19.02
C ASP A 228 10.30 1.09 -19.67
N TYR A 229 9.93 1.32 -20.94
CA TYR A 229 10.32 2.52 -21.70
C TYR A 229 9.65 3.82 -21.22
N ASN A 230 8.55 3.76 -20.46
CA ASN A 230 7.82 4.95 -20.02
C ASN A 230 7.65 5.07 -18.50
N LEU A 231 8.12 4.08 -17.73
CA LEU A 231 7.88 4.01 -16.30
C LEU A 231 8.50 5.19 -15.53
N ASP A 232 9.71 5.61 -15.90
CA ASP A 232 10.40 6.71 -15.21
C ASP A 232 9.68 8.05 -15.39
N GLU A 233 9.23 8.36 -16.60
CA GLU A 233 8.48 9.58 -16.82
C GLU A 233 7.11 9.53 -16.15
N ARG A 234 6.47 8.36 -16.13
CA ARG A 234 5.21 8.16 -15.41
C ARG A 234 5.38 8.38 -13.90
N ILE A 235 6.44 7.89 -13.30
CA ILE A 235 6.74 8.13 -11.87
C ILE A 235 6.97 9.61 -11.59
N LYS A 236 7.70 10.32 -12.45
CA LYS A 236 7.87 11.78 -12.31
C LYS A 236 6.52 12.51 -12.38
N GLN A 237 5.63 12.10 -13.29
CA GLN A 237 4.28 12.68 -13.38
C GLN A 237 3.44 12.38 -12.14
N ILE A 238 3.50 11.14 -11.61
CA ILE A 238 2.84 10.77 -10.37
C ILE A 238 3.27 11.71 -9.24
N PHE A 239 4.57 11.96 -9.10
CA PHE A 239 5.08 12.84 -8.05
C PHE A 239 4.66 14.29 -8.21
N ARG A 240 4.64 14.83 -9.44
CA ARG A 240 4.09 16.19 -9.68
C ARG A 240 2.64 16.28 -9.22
N ASN A 241 1.83 15.29 -9.52
CA ASN A 241 0.41 15.24 -9.13
C ASN A 241 0.23 15.02 -7.63
N ALA A 242 1.03 14.14 -7.02
CA ALA A 242 1.01 13.90 -5.58
C ALA A 242 1.40 15.16 -4.79
N ASP A 243 2.46 15.85 -5.20
CA ASP A 243 2.90 17.09 -4.54
C ASP A 243 1.82 18.18 -4.63
N ARG A 244 1.21 18.35 -5.81
CA ARG A 244 0.11 19.29 -6.02
C ARG A 244 -1.08 18.96 -5.11
N PHE A 245 -1.48 17.69 -5.01
CA PHE A 245 -2.61 17.28 -4.21
C PHE A 245 -2.31 17.37 -2.69
N ILE A 246 -1.16 16.87 -2.25
CA ILE A 246 -0.73 16.96 -0.84
C ILE A 246 -0.61 18.43 -0.40
N SER A 247 -0.05 19.30 -1.25
CA SER A 247 0.03 20.73 -0.97
C SER A 247 -1.35 21.39 -0.81
N ALA A 248 -2.31 21.03 -1.67
CA ALA A 248 -3.68 21.52 -1.55
C ALA A 248 -4.37 21.04 -0.26
N LEU A 249 -4.20 19.75 0.08
CA LEU A 249 -4.68 19.18 1.35
C LEU A 249 -4.04 19.88 2.56
N ARG A 250 -2.72 20.09 2.54
CA ARG A 250 -1.98 20.78 3.61
C ARG A 250 -2.45 22.21 3.81
N LYS A 251 -2.68 22.94 2.72
CA LYS A 251 -3.22 24.32 2.79
C LYS A 251 -4.57 24.37 3.49
N ALA A 252 -5.44 23.38 3.24
CA ALA A 252 -6.77 23.30 3.84
C ALA A 252 -6.78 22.65 5.23
N ALA A 253 -5.79 21.81 5.54
CA ALA A 253 -5.66 21.06 6.80
C ALA A 253 -4.23 21.16 7.35
N PRO A 254 -3.82 22.34 7.88
CA PRO A 254 -2.43 22.61 8.25
C PRO A 254 -1.91 21.71 9.37
N ASP A 255 -2.77 21.18 10.22
CA ASP A 255 -2.37 20.32 11.34
C ASP A 255 -2.59 18.83 11.10
N ALA A 256 -3.25 18.43 10.02
CA ALA A 256 -3.52 17.03 9.72
C ALA A 256 -2.23 16.22 9.57
N VAL A 257 -2.23 15.00 10.11
CA VAL A 257 -1.19 14.01 9.85
C VAL A 257 -1.58 13.25 8.57
N ILE A 258 -0.70 13.29 7.56
CA ILE A 258 -0.97 12.69 6.25
C ILE A 258 -0.18 11.39 6.11
N GLY A 259 -0.86 10.28 5.86
CA GLY A 259 -0.27 8.97 5.58
C GLY A 259 -0.45 8.58 4.12
N VAL A 260 0.67 8.42 3.40
CA VAL A 260 0.67 7.96 2.01
C VAL A 260 1.00 6.49 1.97
N GLY A 261 0.04 5.65 1.59
CA GLY A 261 0.21 4.21 1.46
C GLY A 261 1.14 3.85 0.31
N LEU A 262 2.11 2.98 0.57
CA LEU A 262 2.86 2.34 -0.51
C LEU A 262 1.90 1.51 -1.37
N VAL A 263 2.16 1.47 -2.68
CA VAL A 263 1.30 0.76 -3.63
C VAL A 263 1.30 -0.73 -3.29
N PRO A 264 0.13 -1.35 -3.13
CA PRO A 264 0.03 -2.77 -2.79
C PRO A 264 0.58 -3.65 -3.92
N PRO A 265 1.19 -4.79 -3.57
CA PRO A 265 1.54 -5.80 -4.57
C PRO A 265 0.27 -6.45 -5.14
N ALA A 266 0.43 -7.07 -6.29
CA ALA A 266 -0.63 -7.82 -6.98
C ALA A 266 -0.71 -9.27 -6.51
N ALA A 267 -1.71 -10.00 -7.02
CA ALA A 267 -1.81 -11.45 -6.90
C ALA A 267 -0.50 -12.15 -7.29
N SER A 268 -0.18 -13.25 -6.61
CA SER A 268 1.09 -13.97 -6.82
C SER A 268 1.13 -14.77 -8.13
N SER A 269 -0.01 -15.05 -8.73
CA SER A 269 -0.15 -15.88 -9.92
C SER A 269 -0.28 -15.07 -11.21
N GLN A 270 0.36 -15.54 -12.30
CA GLN A 270 0.11 -15.04 -13.65
C GLN A 270 -1.33 -15.35 -14.11
N ASP A 271 -1.96 -16.40 -13.57
CA ASP A 271 -3.36 -16.74 -13.90
C ASP A 271 -4.31 -15.56 -13.60
N ALA A 272 -4.11 -14.88 -12.46
CA ALA A 272 -4.90 -13.70 -12.09
C ALA A 272 -4.83 -12.58 -13.13
N PHE A 273 -3.66 -12.37 -13.71
CA PHE A 273 -3.43 -11.38 -14.76
C PHE A 273 -4.00 -11.82 -16.11
N GLY A 274 -3.80 -13.07 -16.50
CA GLY A 274 -4.39 -13.63 -17.70
C GLY A 274 -5.91 -13.60 -17.67
N PHE A 275 -6.52 -13.86 -16.52
CA PHE A 275 -7.96 -13.84 -16.35
C PHE A 275 -8.57 -12.43 -16.41
N SER A 276 -7.93 -11.46 -15.74
CA SER A 276 -8.57 -10.17 -15.47
C SER A 276 -8.13 -9.01 -16.40
N CYS A 277 -6.92 -9.05 -16.99
CA CYS A 277 -6.40 -7.88 -17.69
C CYS A 277 -5.41 -8.14 -18.81
N GLN A 278 -4.96 -9.37 -19.02
CA GLN A 278 -4.01 -9.79 -20.07
C GLN A 278 -2.62 -9.12 -20.01
N TYR A 279 -2.26 -8.52 -18.87
CA TYR A 279 -0.89 -8.04 -18.60
C TYR A 279 -0.05 -9.13 -17.94
N THR A 280 1.25 -8.91 -17.78
CA THR A 280 2.09 -9.82 -17.03
C THR A 280 2.23 -9.37 -15.57
N ARG A 281 2.12 -10.34 -14.64
CA ARG A 281 2.42 -10.12 -13.23
C ARG A 281 3.79 -9.48 -13.04
N TRP A 282 4.78 -9.97 -13.79
CA TRP A 282 6.16 -9.50 -13.69
C TRP A 282 6.30 -8.01 -14.06
N GLN A 283 5.64 -7.53 -15.13
CA GLN A 283 5.66 -6.11 -15.47
C GLN A 283 5.05 -5.25 -14.37
N TYR A 284 3.88 -5.67 -13.84
CA TYR A 284 3.27 -4.92 -12.74
C TYR A 284 4.17 -4.92 -11.49
N LYS A 285 4.79 -6.05 -11.14
CA LYS A 285 5.71 -6.13 -10.00
C LYS A 285 6.88 -5.17 -10.15
N LYS A 286 7.51 -5.10 -11.34
CA LYS A 286 8.56 -4.11 -11.63
C LYS A 286 8.07 -2.68 -11.43
N ASN A 287 6.91 -2.35 -11.98
CA ASN A 287 6.33 -1.01 -11.92
C ASN A 287 6.04 -0.59 -10.48
N GLN A 288 5.35 -1.45 -9.74
CA GLN A 288 4.96 -1.23 -8.34
C GLN A 288 6.20 -1.12 -7.44
N HIS A 289 7.17 -2.03 -7.59
CA HIS A 289 8.39 -2.02 -6.79
C HIS A 289 9.22 -0.76 -7.04
N LYS A 290 9.38 -0.35 -8.31
CA LYS A 290 10.10 0.87 -8.66
C LYS A 290 9.40 2.12 -8.12
N LEU A 291 8.07 2.22 -8.27
CA LEU A 291 7.33 3.34 -7.69
C LEU A 291 7.48 3.38 -6.17
N ASN A 292 7.37 2.25 -5.47
CA ASN A 292 7.52 2.20 -4.01
C ASN A 292 8.94 2.59 -3.56
N ALA A 293 9.98 2.17 -4.29
CA ALA A 293 11.36 2.60 -4.01
C ALA A 293 11.51 4.12 -4.08
N GLU A 294 10.95 4.72 -5.14
CA GLU A 294 10.96 6.17 -5.33
C GLU A 294 10.10 6.90 -4.28
N MET A 295 8.95 6.34 -3.89
CA MET A 295 8.12 6.88 -2.82
C MET A 295 8.86 6.87 -1.48
N ILE A 296 9.51 5.76 -1.11
CA ILE A 296 10.29 5.66 0.12
C ILE A 296 11.39 6.73 0.12
N ARG A 297 12.11 6.89 -0.98
CA ARG A 297 13.18 7.90 -1.11
C ARG A 297 12.65 9.33 -1.03
N LYS A 298 11.57 9.63 -1.77
CA LYS A 298 10.95 10.95 -1.79
C LYS A 298 10.42 11.37 -0.43
N PHE A 299 9.72 10.48 0.26
CA PHE A 299 9.07 10.82 1.53
C PHE A 299 9.98 10.69 2.75
N ALA A 300 11.19 10.10 2.62
CA ALA A 300 12.20 10.11 3.69
C ALA A 300 12.59 11.55 4.09
N ASP A 301 12.78 12.42 3.10
CA ASP A 301 13.19 13.81 3.28
C ASP A 301 12.11 14.80 2.81
N TYR A 302 10.86 14.41 2.89
CA TYR A 302 9.76 15.28 2.47
C TYR A 302 9.74 16.56 3.29
N PRO A 303 9.58 17.76 2.66
CA PRO A 303 9.63 19.04 3.36
C PRO A 303 8.59 19.16 4.48
N ASP A 304 7.40 18.62 4.28
CA ASP A 304 6.35 18.59 5.27
C ASP A 304 6.54 17.41 6.24
N LYS A 305 6.98 17.73 7.45
CA LYS A 305 7.26 16.73 8.50
C LYS A 305 6.02 16.05 9.09
N LYS A 306 4.81 16.40 8.63
CA LYS A 306 3.55 15.71 8.97
C LYS A 306 3.05 14.82 7.82
N VAL A 307 3.88 14.55 6.80
CA VAL A 307 3.60 13.57 5.72
C VAL A 307 4.49 12.35 5.91
N PHE A 308 3.89 11.16 5.91
CA PHE A 308 4.54 9.90 6.23
C PHE A 308 4.18 8.82 5.22
N ILE A 309 5.06 7.83 5.04
CA ILE A 309 4.77 6.58 4.34
C ILE A 309 4.03 5.61 5.28
N VAL A 310 3.02 4.93 4.73
CA VAL A 310 2.34 3.79 5.37
C VAL A 310 2.70 2.52 4.61
N PRO A 311 3.50 1.60 5.18
CA PRO A 311 4.04 0.44 4.49
C PRO A 311 3.04 -0.74 4.41
N GLY A 312 1.83 -0.49 3.89
CA GLY A 312 0.80 -1.52 3.75
C GLY A 312 1.15 -2.63 2.76
N ASN A 313 2.07 -2.36 1.84
CA ASN A 313 2.52 -3.31 0.82
C ASN A 313 3.18 -4.56 1.40
N ILE A 314 3.89 -4.46 2.53
CA ILE A 314 4.61 -5.60 3.11
C ILE A 314 3.70 -6.63 3.78
N ASN A 315 2.50 -6.22 4.21
CA ASN A 315 1.58 -7.02 5.02
C ASN A 315 0.44 -7.65 4.21
N LEU A 316 0.55 -7.73 2.89
CA LEU A 316 -0.48 -8.31 2.03
C LEU A 316 -0.08 -9.71 1.56
N ASP A 317 -0.90 -10.72 1.89
CA ASP A 317 -0.76 -12.10 1.38
C ASP A 317 -1.24 -12.18 -0.07
N CYS A 318 -0.29 -12.12 -1.00
CA CYS A 318 -0.59 -12.15 -2.43
C CYS A 318 -0.92 -13.56 -2.94
N GLU A 319 -0.61 -14.59 -2.18
CA GLU A 319 -0.85 -15.98 -2.57
C GLU A 319 -2.25 -16.46 -2.14
N ASN A 320 -2.62 -16.23 -0.88
CA ASN A 320 -3.81 -16.82 -0.31
C ASN A 320 -5.00 -15.85 -0.22
N TYR A 321 -4.77 -14.55 -0.30
CA TYR A 321 -5.80 -13.54 -0.05
C TYR A 321 -6.19 -12.74 -1.30
N PHE A 322 -6.15 -13.42 -2.47
CA PHE A 322 -6.77 -12.93 -3.70
C PHE A 322 -7.93 -13.82 -4.13
N PRO A 323 -8.93 -13.28 -4.84
CA PRO A 323 -10.07 -14.05 -5.31
C PRO A 323 -9.62 -15.19 -6.22
N THR A 324 -10.34 -16.31 -6.15
CA THR A 324 -10.07 -17.51 -6.94
C THR A 324 -11.33 -17.99 -7.66
N VAL A 325 -11.11 -18.76 -8.73
CA VAL A 325 -12.11 -19.52 -9.43
C VAL A 325 -11.68 -20.99 -9.48
N THR A 326 -12.66 -21.89 -9.43
CA THR A 326 -12.42 -23.31 -9.61
C THR A 326 -12.94 -23.71 -10.99
N GLU A 327 -12.06 -24.21 -11.85
CA GLU A 327 -12.36 -24.54 -13.24
C GLU A 327 -11.81 -25.92 -13.63
N PRO A 328 -12.31 -26.55 -14.70
CA PRO A 328 -11.72 -27.77 -15.25
C PRO A 328 -10.26 -27.54 -15.65
N ILE A 329 -9.41 -28.57 -15.47
CA ILE A 329 -8.00 -28.49 -15.84
C ILE A 329 -7.78 -28.25 -17.34
N SER A 330 -8.68 -28.77 -18.18
CA SER A 330 -8.69 -28.53 -19.62
C SER A 330 -10.07 -28.82 -20.24
N ALA A 331 -10.25 -28.51 -21.52
CA ALA A 331 -11.46 -28.85 -22.27
C ALA A 331 -11.68 -30.39 -22.41
N HIS A 332 -10.60 -31.16 -22.34
CA HIS A 332 -10.63 -32.64 -22.49
C HIS A 332 -10.76 -33.36 -21.14
N GLU A 333 -10.37 -32.70 -20.02
CA GLU A 333 -10.48 -33.29 -18.67
C GLU A 333 -11.32 -32.35 -17.77
N LYS A 334 -12.61 -32.62 -17.75
CA LYS A 334 -13.59 -31.78 -17.05
C LYS A 334 -13.84 -32.20 -15.61
N HIS A 335 -13.45 -33.41 -15.23
CA HIS A 335 -13.68 -33.94 -13.88
C HIS A 335 -12.62 -33.46 -12.90
N THR A 336 -11.37 -33.38 -13.33
CA THR A 336 -10.29 -32.78 -12.53
C THR A 336 -10.42 -31.26 -12.55
N ARG A 337 -10.50 -30.66 -11.38
CA ARG A 337 -10.67 -29.23 -11.22
C ARG A 337 -9.48 -28.65 -10.48
N ILE A 338 -9.10 -27.42 -10.87
CA ILE A 338 -8.03 -26.65 -10.25
C ILE A 338 -8.54 -25.30 -9.77
N VAL A 339 -7.89 -24.78 -8.73
CA VAL A 339 -8.16 -23.45 -8.17
C VAL A 339 -7.11 -22.49 -8.71
N ARG A 340 -7.57 -21.41 -9.34
CA ARG A 340 -6.71 -20.34 -9.88
C ARG A 340 -7.12 -18.99 -9.35
N GLN A 341 -6.15 -18.10 -9.09
CA GLN A 341 -6.45 -16.70 -8.83
C GLN A 341 -7.03 -16.06 -10.09
N ASN A 342 -8.05 -15.20 -9.92
CA ASN A 342 -8.79 -14.62 -11.04
C ASN A 342 -8.90 -13.09 -11.00
N ASN A 343 -8.19 -12.42 -10.09
CA ASN A 343 -8.11 -10.96 -10.04
C ASN A 343 -6.68 -10.51 -9.75
N ALA A 344 -6.13 -9.66 -10.62
CA ALA A 344 -4.75 -9.23 -10.54
C ALA A 344 -4.46 -8.30 -9.35
N VAL A 345 -5.34 -7.32 -9.07
CA VAL A 345 -5.02 -6.21 -8.14
C VAL A 345 -6.00 -6.02 -6.98
N HIS A 346 -7.18 -6.62 -7.04
CA HIS A 346 -8.17 -6.50 -5.97
C HIS A 346 -8.12 -7.74 -5.08
N PRO A 347 -7.60 -7.65 -3.86
CA PRO A 347 -7.53 -8.78 -2.95
C PRO A 347 -8.93 -9.21 -2.49
N ALA A 348 -9.04 -10.40 -1.93
CA ALA A 348 -10.20 -10.83 -1.19
C ALA A 348 -10.32 -10.09 0.16
N ASN A 349 -11.43 -10.24 0.86
CA ASN A 349 -11.69 -9.53 2.12
C ASN A 349 -10.56 -9.66 3.15
N CYS A 350 -9.89 -10.82 3.23
CA CYS A 350 -8.77 -11.03 4.16
C CYS A 350 -7.57 -10.16 3.80
N GLY A 351 -7.23 -10.02 2.51
CA GLY A 351 -6.15 -9.14 2.08
C GLY A 351 -6.47 -7.67 2.30
N TYR A 352 -7.69 -7.25 2.01
CA TYR A 352 -8.13 -5.89 2.37
C TYR A 352 -8.04 -5.62 3.89
N ARG A 353 -8.35 -6.60 4.74
CA ARG A 353 -8.19 -6.45 6.20
C ARG A 353 -6.73 -6.24 6.59
N GLN A 354 -5.78 -6.94 5.97
CA GLN A 354 -4.35 -6.72 6.18
C GLN A 354 -3.91 -5.28 5.81
N MET A 355 -4.46 -4.73 4.71
CA MET A 355 -4.25 -3.31 4.40
C MET A 355 -4.78 -2.40 5.52
N GLY A 356 -5.98 -2.68 6.02
CA GLY A 356 -6.59 -1.95 7.14
C GLY A 356 -5.76 -2.04 8.43
N ASP A 357 -5.22 -3.22 8.74
CA ASP A 357 -4.33 -3.45 9.89
C ASP A 357 -3.05 -2.58 9.82
N SER A 358 -2.50 -2.42 8.61
CA SER A 358 -1.30 -1.58 8.39
C SER A 358 -1.59 -0.09 8.60
N PHE A 359 -2.70 0.43 8.08
CA PHE A 359 -3.12 1.81 8.31
C PHE A 359 -3.46 2.06 9.78
N TYR A 360 -4.17 1.15 10.43
CA TYR A 360 -4.47 1.24 11.85
C TYR A 360 -3.19 1.28 12.69
N SER A 361 -2.26 0.39 12.44
CA SER A 361 -0.99 0.33 13.18
C SER A 361 -0.18 1.62 13.04
N TRP A 362 -0.15 2.20 11.84
CA TRP A 362 0.48 3.50 11.60
C TRP A 362 -0.25 4.63 12.33
N ILE A 363 -1.60 4.67 12.31
CA ILE A 363 -2.38 5.67 13.05
C ILE A 363 -2.07 5.58 14.55
N LYS A 364 -2.02 4.39 15.13
CA LYS A 364 -1.68 4.18 16.55
C LYS A 364 -0.28 4.68 16.86
N TYR A 365 0.68 4.48 15.98
CA TYR A 365 2.02 5.04 16.13
C TYR A 365 2.00 6.57 16.18
N GLN A 366 1.31 7.21 15.25
CA GLN A 366 1.20 8.67 15.23
C GLN A 366 0.53 9.23 16.51
N LEU A 367 -0.49 8.54 17.00
CA LEU A 367 -1.16 8.88 18.26
C LEU A 367 -0.21 8.72 19.45
N SER A 368 0.58 7.65 19.50
CA SER A 368 1.54 7.44 20.58
C SER A 368 2.62 8.53 20.65
N LEU A 369 3.02 9.10 19.50
CA LEU A 369 3.95 10.22 19.45
C LEU A 369 3.32 11.52 19.99
N GLN A 370 2.03 11.71 19.73
CA GLN A 370 1.30 12.88 20.23
C GLN A 370 1.00 12.81 21.72
N ASP A 371 0.77 11.60 22.26
CA ASP A 371 0.53 11.37 23.70
C ASP A 371 1.80 11.62 24.53
N LYS A 372 3.00 11.34 23.99
CA LYS A 372 4.29 11.62 24.65
C LYS A 372 4.65 13.11 24.73
N LYS A 373 3.96 13.97 23.96
CA LYS A 373 4.20 15.42 23.95
C LYS A 373 3.31 16.19 24.92
N LYS A 374 2.35 15.50 25.55
CA LYS A 374 1.51 16.03 26.62
C LYS A 374 2.10 15.70 27.98
#